data_c615d091e8ccd22e414200b263fc65de
#
_entry.id   c615d091e8ccd22e414200b263fc65de
#
_cell.length_a   1.000
_cell.length_b   1.000
_cell.length_c   1.000
_cell.angle_alpha   90.00
_cell.angle_beta   90.00
_cell.angle_gamma   90.00
#
_symmetry.space_group_name_H-M   'P 1'
#
loop_
_entity.id
_entity.type
_entity.pdbx_description
1 polymer ?
#
loop_
_entity_poly.entity_id
_entity_poly.type
_entity_poly.pdbx_seq_one_letter_code
_entity_poly.pdbx_strand_id
1 'polypeptide(L)'
;VRSRRQRQMCIRDSCDYAIRNIKKFLEAKIPIFGICLGHQLLALAGGANTYKMKFGHHGANHPVQDISSKEVFITSQNHGFAVDIVSLPSNIEATHISLFDKSLQGIQFKDSPAFSFQGHPEASPGPQEIQILFNKFSSMIKEYAKT
;
A
#
# COMPACT_ATOMS: atom_id res chain seq x y z
N VAL A 1 -1.82 10.55 28.84
CA VAL A 1 -1.34 10.55 27.46
C VAL A 1 -0.62 9.24 27.16
N ARG A 2 -1.12 8.50 26.18
CA ARG A 2 -0.50 7.24 25.77
C ARG A 2 0.82 7.52 25.06
N SER A 3 1.86 6.72 25.33
CA SER A 3 3.13 6.80 24.62
C SER A 3 2.95 6.46 23.12
N ARG A 4 3.90 6.86 22.29
CA ARG A 4 3.89 6.51 20.86
C ARG A 4 3.79 5.01 20.64
N ARG A 5 4.51 4.23 21.45
CA ARG A 5 4.52 2.78 21.38
C ARG A 5 3.14 2.19 21.74
N GLN A 6 2.49 2.73 22.76
CA GLN A 6 1.14 2.32 23.15
C GLN A 6 0.10 2.65 22.07
N ARG A 7 0.22 3.81 21.39
CA ARG A 7 -0.65 4.18 20.28
C ARG A 7 -0.47 3.25 19.07
N GLN A 8 0.77 2.85 18.76
CA GLN A 8 1.05 1.88 17.70
C GLN A 8 0.43 0.52 17.99
N MET A 9 0.56 0.03 19.25
CA MET A 9 -0.05 -1.21 19.69
C MET A 9 -1.58 -1.16 19.63
N CYS A 10 -2.19 -0.03 20.03
CA CYS A 10 -3.64 0.15 19.97
C CYS A 10 -4.17 0.15 18.53
N ILE A 11 -3.48 0.79 17.59
CA ILE A 11 -3.85 0.78 16.16
C ILE A 11 -3.72 -0.63 15.60
N ARG A 12 -2.63 -1.32 15.91
CA ARG A 12 -2.40 -2.70 15.47
C ARG A 12 -3.47 -3.64 16.03
N ASP A 13 -3.79 -3.53 17.32
CA ASP A 13 -4.82 -4.33 17.97
C ASP A 13 -6.20 -4.07 17.37
N SER A 14 -6.56 -2.81 17.14
CA SER A 14 -7.85 -2.46 16.53
C SER A 14 -7.96 -2.90 15.07
N CYS A 15 -6.82 -3.02 14.36
CA CYS A 15 -6.76 -3.45 12.97
C CYS A 15 -6.51 -4.96 12.81
N ASP A 16 -6.32 -5.70 13.88
CA ASP A 16 -5.99 -7.13 13.83
C ASP A 16 -7.09 -7.94 13.13
N TYR A 17 -8.35 -7.60 13.36
CA TYR A 17 -9.49 -8.19 12.68
C TYR A 17 -9.41 -7.97 11.15
N ALA A 18 -9.10 -6.76 10.72
CA ALA A 18 -8.95 -6.43 9.31
C ALA A 18 -7.77 -7.21 8.67
N ILE A 19 -6.64 -7.31 9.37
CA ILE A 19 -5.48 -8.08 8.92
C ILE A 19 -5.84 -9.55 8.72
N ARG A 20 -6.57 -10.14 9.67
CA ARG A 20 -7.03 -11.54 9.56
C ARG A 20 -7.96 -11.77 8.37
N ASN A 21 -8.87 -10.84 8.11
CA ASN A 21 -9.76 -10.91 6.95
C ASN A 21 -8.99 -10.78 5.63
N ILE A 22 -8.01 -9.88 5.56
CA ILE A 22 -7.16 -9.71 4.38
C ILE A 22 -6.38 -11.01 4.09
N LYS A 23 -5.87 -11.66 5.14
CA LYS A 23 -5.20 -12.97 4.98
C LYS A 23 -6.11 -14.01 4.33
N LYS A 24 -7.36 -14.07 4.76
CA LYS A 24 -8.37 -14.98 4.17
C LYS A 24 -8.63 -14.66 2.70
N PHE A 25 -8.72 -13.37 2.35
CA PHE A 25 -8.88 -12.93 0.97
C PHE A 25 -7.67 -13.29 0.10
N LEU A 26 -6.47 -13.15 0.63
CA LEU A 26 -5.24 -13.55 -0.06
C LEU A 26 -5.21 -15.06 -0.33
N GLU A 27 -5.58 -15.87 0.65
CA GLU A 27 -5.66 -17.34 0.52
C GLU A 27 -6.72 -17.75 -0.52
N ALA A 28 -7.85 -17.06 -0.56
CA ALA A 28 -8.93 -17.30 -1.51
C ALA A 28 -8.66 -16.70 -2.89
N LYS A 29 -7.53 -16.02 -3.10
CA LYS A 29 -7.13 -15.36 -4.36
C LYS A 29 -8.14 -14.30 -4.81
N ILE A 30 -8.81 -13.65 -3.88
CA ILE A 30 -9.72 -12.54 -4.17
C ILE A 30 -8.90 -11.29 -4.52
N PRO A 31 -9.22 -10.58 -5.61
CA PRO A 31 -8.50 -9.34 -5.97
C PRO A 31 -8.59 -8.29 -4.88
N ILE A 32 -7.44 -7.70 -4.53
CA ILE A 32 -7.34 -6.67 -3.48
C ILE A 32 -6.53 -5.49 -4.00
N PHE A 33 -7.06 -4.29 -3.78
CA PHE A 33 -6.31 -3.05 -3.97
C PHE A 33 -6.35 -2.25 -2.67
N GLY A 34 -5.20 -2.14 -1.99
CA GLY A 34 -5.06 -1.41 -0.74
C GLY A 34 -4.61 0.04 -0.96
N ILE A 35 -5.32 1.00 -0.36
CA ILE A 35 -5.02 2.44 -0.48
C ILE A 35 -4.71 2.99 0.91
N CYS A 36 -3.60 3.70 1.05
CA CYS A 36 -3.15 4.38 2.28
C CYS A 36 -3.07 3.41 3.48
N LEU A 37 -3.99 3.48 4.42
CA LEU A 37 -4.06 2.52 5.52
C LEU A 37 -4.24 1.08 5.00
N GLY A 38 -5.00 0.90 3.92
CA GLY A 38 -5.18 -0.39 3.28
C GLY A 38 -3.87 -0.96 2.73
N HIS A 39 -2.97 -0.13 2.22
CA HIS A 39 -1.62 -0.53 1.82
C HIS A 39 -0.84 -1.09 3.01
N GLN A 40 -0.86 -0.40 4.14
CA GLN A 40 -0.17 -0.83 5.35
C GLN A 40 -0.74 -2.14 5.90
N LEU A 41 -2.08 -2.26 5.94
CA LEU A 41 -2.76 -3.47 6.39
C LEU A 41 -2.48 -4.67 5.47
N LEU A 42 -2.46 -4.44 4.18
CA LEU A 42 -2.13 -5.49 3.20
C LEU A 42 -0.69 -5.97 3.36
N ALA A 43 0.25 -5.07 3.58
CA ALA A 43 1.64 -5.41 3.85
C ALA A 43 1.79 -6.21 5.14
N LEU A 44 1.11 -5.80 6.21
CA LEU A 44 1.11 -6.52 7.49
C LEU A 44 0.51 -7.91 7.35
N ALA A 45 -0.57 -8.05 6.58
CA ALA A 45 -1.20 -9.35 6.31
C ALA A 45 -0.26 -10.27 5.53
N GLY A 46 0.61 -9.73 4.68
CA GLY A 46 1.61 -10.47 3.94
C GLY A 46 2.86 -10.84 4.73
N GLY A 47 3.00 -10.33 5.96
CA GLY A 47 4.15 -10.62 6.81
C GLY A 47 5.21 -9.52 6.86
N ALA A 48 4.99 -8.38 6.23
CA ALA A 48 5.88 -7.22 6.32
C ALA A 48 5.64 -6.43 7.61
N ASN A 49 6.53 -5.49 7.91
CA ASN A 49 6.44 -4.61 9.06
C ASN A 49 6.22 -3.16 8.64
N THR A 50 5.66 -2.37 9.55
CA THR A 50 5.52 -0.93 9.39
C THR A 50 6.37 -0.20 10.43
N TYR A 51 6.75 1.03 10.12
CA TYR A 51 7.47 1.87 11.07
C TYR A 51 6.89 3.28 11.06
N LYS A 52 7.10 4.02 12.16
CA LYS A 52 6.70 5.41 12.24
C LYS A 52 7.76 6.29 11.59
N MET A 53 7.34 7.09 10.63
CA MET A 53 8.22 8.05 9.95
C MET A 53 8.55 9.22 10.87
N LYS A 54 9.72 9.81 10.67
CA LYS A 54 10.14 10.98 11.45
C LYS A 54 9.23 12.19 11.22
N PHE A 55 8.85 12.44 9.96
CA PHE A 55 8.02 13.59 9.57
C PHE A 55 6.69 13.19 8.93
N GLY A 56 6.58 12.01 8.34
CA GLY A 56 5.43 11.60 7.54
C GLY A 56 5.37 12.30 6.19
N HIS A 57 4.31 12.00 5.44
CA HIS A 57 4.03 12.67 4.17
C HIS A 57 2.63 13.28 4.24
N HIS A 58 2.55 14.59 4.03
CA HIS A 58 1.29 15.35 4.09
C HIS A 58 1.27 16.38 2.95
N GLY A 59 0.30 16.27 2.05
CA GLY A 59 0.14 17.19 0.94
C GLY A 59 -0.15 16.52 -0.39
N ALA A 60 -0.34 17.34 -1.42
CA ALA A 60 -0.77 16.90 -2.75
C ALA A 60 0.33 16.98 -3.82
N ASN A 61 1.58 17.08 -3.42
CA ASN A 61 2.73 17.28 -4.33
C ASN A 61 3.88 16.32 -4.07
N HIS A 62 3.59 15.09 -3.66
CA HIS A 62 4.60 14.09 -3.36
C HIS A 62 4.92 13.25 -4.60
N PRO A 63 6.16 13.35 -5.14
CA PRO A 63 6.55 12.56 -6.29
C PRO A 63 6.85 11.11 -5.90
N VAL A 64 6.23 10.19 -6.60
CA VAL A 64 6.39 8.75 -6.43
C VAL A 64 6.82 8.14 -7.75
N GLN A 65 7.81 7.28 -7.73
CA GLN A 65 8.33 6.64 -8.92
C GLN A 65 7.95 5.17 -8.98
N ASP A 66 7.42 4.75 -10.12
CA ASP A 66 7.29 3.33 -10.46
C ASP A 66 8.68 2.75 -10.69
N ILE A 67 9.03 1.69 -9.96
CA ILE A 67 10.37 1.09 -10.00
C ILE A 67 10.67 0.47 -11.37
N SER A 68 9.66 -0.11 -12.02
CA SER A 68 9.84 -0.82 -13.29
C SER A 68 9.89 0.11 -14.50
N SER A 69 8.93 1.04 -14.61
CA SER A 69 8.83 1.96 -15.74
C SER A 69 9.67 3.22 -15.59
N LYS A 70 10.06 3.57 -14.36
CA LYS A 70 10.72 4.81 -13.98
C LYS A 70 9.84 6.05 -14.14
N GLU A 71 8.58 5.88 -14.45
CA GLU A 71 7.61 6.97 -14.51
C GLU A 71 7.40 7.58 -13.12
N VAL A 72 7.22 8.90 -13.10
CA VAL A 72 7.00 9.66 -11.86
C VAL A 72 5.57 10.17 -11.83
N PHE A 73 4.90 9.92 -10.71
CA PHE A 73 3.53 10.37 -10.44
C PHE A 73 3.54 11.38 -9.32
N ILE A 74 2.73 12.44 -9.46
CA ILE A 74 2.52 13.39 -8.38
C ILE A 74 1.30 12.93 -7.59
N THR A 75 1.49 12.68 -6.30
CA THR A 75 0.48 12.04 -5.46
C THR A 75 0.06 12.91 -4.29
N SER A 76 -1.17 12.71 -3.85
CA SER A 76 -1.67 13.23 -2.58
C SER A 76 -1.40 12.21 -1.48
N GLN A 77 -0.80 12.66 -0.37
CA GLN A 77 -0.43 11.78 0.73
C GLN A 77 -0.81 12.37 2.08
N ASN A 78 -1.22 11.51 2.99
CA ASN A 78 -1.51 11.89 4.37
C ASN A 78 -1.31 10.68 5.27
N HIS A 79 -0.06 10.42 5.66
CA HIS A 79 0.27 9.29 6.52
C HIS A 79 1.53 9.57 7.35
N GLY A 80 1.58 8.99 8.55
CA GLY A 80 2.74 9.07 9.44
C GLY A 80 3.50 7.76 9.58
N PHE A 81 3.05 6.70 8.93
CA PHE A 81 3.66 5.38 8.95
C PHE A 81 3.98 4.93 7.54
N ALA A 82 5.02 4.11 7.40
CA ALA A 82 5.40 3.51 6.13
C ALA A 82 5.68 2.02 6.32
N VAL A 83 5.59 1.27 5.23
CA VAL A 83 5.98 -0.14 5.22
C VAL A 83 7.49 -0.23 5.08
N ASP A 84 8.11 -1.08 5.90
CA ASP A 84 9.55 -1.31 5.85
C ASP A 84 9.89 -2.21 4.65
N ILE A 85 10.57 -1.63 3.66
CA ILE A 85 10.94 -2.33 2.42
C ILE A 85 11.83 -3.55 2.70
N VAL A 86 12.68 -3.48 3.72
CA VAL A 86 13.59 -4.59 4.07
C VAL A 86 12.82 -5.77 4.65
N SER A 87 11.64 -5.53 5.23
CA SER A 87 10.80 -6.58 5.84
C SER A 87 9.93 -7.33 4.84
N LEU A 88 9.91 -6.95 3.55
CA LEU A 88 9.07 -7.60 2.55
C LEU A 88 9.48 -9.06 2.36
N PRO A 89 8.52 -10.02 2.47
CA PRO A 89 8.79 -11.41 2.13
C PRO A 89 9.10 -11.60 0.63
N SER A 90 9.65 -12.75 0.26
CA SER A 90 10.04 -13.06 -1.12
C SER A 90 8.87 -13.07 -2.11
N ASN A 91 7.64 -13.30 -1.64
CA ASN A 91 6.43 -13.30 -2.46
C ASN A 91 5.80 -11.92 -2.66
N ILE A 92 6.40 -10.87 -2.08
CA ILE A 92 5.94 -9.49 -2.22
C ILE A 92 7.08 -8.67 -2.83
N GLU A 93 6.76 -7.89 -3.85
CA GLU A 93 7.74 -6.98 -4.46
C GLU A 93 7.33 -5.53 -4.30
N ALA A 94 8.32 -4.65 -4.17
CA ALA A 94 8.12 -3.22 -4.17
C ALA A 94 7.84 -2.73 -5.59
N THR A 95 6.79 -1.92 -5.75
CA THR A 95 6.41 -1.38 -7.06
C THR A 95 6.68 0.11 -7.19
N HIS A 96 6.57 0.85 -6.10
CA HIS A 96 6.71 2.30 -6.09
C HIS A 96 7.52 2.77 -4.89
N ILE A 97 8.31 3.83 -5.08
CA ILE A 97 9.09 4.48 -4.01
C ILE A 97 8.91 5.99 -4.05
N SER A 98 9.02 6.63 -2.89
CA SER A 98 9.06 8.09 -2.79
C SER A 98 10.37 8.64 -3.32
N LEU A 99 10.33 9.70 -4.12
CA LEU A 99 11.54 10.40 -4.55
C LEU A 99 12.12 11.31 -3.46
N PHE A 100 11.34 11.64 -2.42
CA PHE A 100 11.82 12.48 -1.32
C PHE A 100 12.75 11.72 -0.36
N ASP A 101 12.35 10.52 0.05
CA ASP A 101 13.06 9.79 1.11
C ASP A 101 13.25 8.29 0.80
N LYS A 102 12.90 7.85 -0.39
CA LYS A 102 12.99 6.44 -0.83
C LYS A 102 12.11 5.48 -0.01
N SER A 103 11.17 5.98 0.76
CA SER A 103 10.20 5.12 1.46
C SER A 103 9.33 4.36 0.47
N LEU A 104 8.89 3.17 0.89
CA LEU A 104 8.05 2.31 0.06
C LEU A 104 6.67 2.92 -0.13
N GLN A 105 6.21 2.96 -1.37
CA GLN A 105 4.94 3.59 -1.75
C GLN A 105 3.96 2.64 -2.43
N GLY A 106 4.40 1.44 -2.79
CA GLY A 106 3.53 0.45 -3.41
C GLY A 106 4.13 -0.94 -3.34
N ILE A 107 3.26 -1.93 -3.22
CA ILE A 107 3.64 -3.35 -3.23
C ILE A 107 2.73 -4.15 -4.14
N GLN A 108 3.21 -5.31 -4.57
CA GLN A 108 2.43 -6.28 -5.34
C GLN A 108 2.79 -7.68 -4.88
N PHE A 109 1.77 -8.52 -4.72
CA PHE A 109 1.96 -9.93 -4.42
C PHE A 109 2.22 -10.70 -5.72
N LYS A 110 3.14 -11.65 -5.67
CA LYS A 110 3.46 -12.52 -6.82
C LYS A 110 2.52 -13.71 -6.92
N ASP A 111 2.02 -14.19 -5.78
CA ASP A 111 1.20 -15.40 -5.66
C ASP A 111 -0.29 -15.12 -5.45
N SER A 112 -0.70 -13.86 -5.40
CA SER A 112 -2.08 -13.45 -5.19
C SER A 112 -2.39 -12.20 -6.02
N PRO A 113 -3.65 -12.01 -6.47
CA PRO A 113 -4.06 -10.81 -7.21
C PRO A 113 -4.24 -9.63 -6.26
N ALA A 114 -3.17 -9.20 -5.61
CA ALA A 114 -3.20 -8.14 -4.61
C ALA A 114 -2.07 -7.14 -4.85
N PHE A 115 -2.39 -5.87 -4.78
CA PHE A 115 -1.43 -4.78 -4.85
C PHE A 115 -1.93 -3.60 -4.03
N SER A 116 -1.04 -2.66 -3.77
CA SER A 116 -1.39 -1.50 -2.95
C SER A 116 -0.57 -0.26 -3.29
N PHE A 117 -1.08 0.87 -2.86
CA PHE A 117 -0.47 2.18 -3.07
C PHE A 117 -0.64 3.03 -1.82
N GLN A 118 0.46 3.64 -1.34
CA GLN A 118 0.44 4.43 -0.09
C GLN A 118 -0.26 5.77 -0.26
N GLY A 119 -0.12 6.42 -1.40
CA GLY A 119 -0.80 7.67 -1.69
C GLY A 119 -2.30 7.47 -1.90
N HIS A 120 -3.02 8.59 -2.05
CA HIS A 120 -4.45 8.59 -2.35
C HIS A 120 -4.64 8.82 -3.85
N PRO A 121 -4.78 7.78 -4.69
CA PRO A 121 -4.95 7.97 -6.13
C PRO A 121 -6.24 8.72 -6.47
N GLU A 122 -7.29 8.54 -5.67
CA GLU A 122 -8.58 9.24 -5.83
C GLU A 122 -8.49 10.74 -5.60
N ALA A 123 -7.46 11.23 -4.90
CA ALA A 123 -7.25 12.62 -4.58
C ALA A 123 -5.99 13.22 -5.23
N SER A 124 -5.32 12.47 -6.11
CA SER A 124 -4.11 12.92 -6.78
C SER A 124 -4.43 13.92 -7.90
N PRO A 125 -3.55 14.92 -8.13
CA PRO A 125 -3.87 16.03 -9.05
C PRO A 125 -3.83 15.69 -10.55
N GLY A 126 -3.46 14.47 -10.93
CA GLY A 126 -3.41 14.03 -12.33
C GLY A 126 -4.51 13.02 -12.66
N PRO A 127 -5.30 13.21 -13.74
CA PRO A 127 -6.35 12.25 -14.11
C PRO A 127 -5.82 10.91 -14.62
N GLN A 128 -4.61 10.87 -15.14
CA GLN A 128 -4.04 9.66 -15.72
C GLN A 128 -3.53 8.67 -14.67
N GLU A 129 -3.04 9.15 -13.56
CA GLU A 129 -2.42 8.34 -12.51
C GLU A 129 -3.43 7.48 -11.77
N ILE A 130 -4.60 8.05 -11.48
CA ILE A 130 -5.72 7.35 -10.87
C ILE A 130 -6.19 6.20 -11.77
N GLN A 131 -6.30 6.49 -13.06
CA GLN A 131 -6.90 5.58 -14.03
C GLN A 131 -6.07 4.31 -14.22
N ILE A 132 -4.75 4.41 -14.21
CA ILE A 132 -3.84 3.26 -14.38
C ILE A 132 -4.06 2.22 -13.25
N LEU A 133 -4.10 2.67 -12.00
CA LEU A 133 -4.25 1.78 -10.85
C LEU A 133 -5.65 1.14 -10.80
N PHE A 134 -6.70 1.94 -11.04
CA PHE A 134 -8.07 1.42 -11.05
C PHE A 134 -8.33 0.50 -12.25
N ASN A 135 -7.74 0.79 -13.42
CA ASN A 135 -7.83 -0.10 -14.59
C ASN A 135 -7.15 -1.43 -14.31
N LYS A 136 -5.99 -1.42 -13.65
CA LYS A 136 -5.30 -2.65 -13.22
C LYS A 136 -6.21 -3.46 -12.30
N PHE A 137 -6.83 -2.83 -11.31
CA PHE A 137 -7.74 -3.51 -10.39
C PHE A 137 -8.98 -4.07 -11.12
N SER A 138 -9.58 -3.30 -12.01
CA SER A 138 -10.70 -3.76 -12.83
C SER A 138 -10.35 -4.99 -13.66
N SER A 139 -9.17 -5.02 -14.25
CA SER A 139 -8.70 -6.17 -15.03
C SER A 139 -8.53 -7.42 -14.13
N MET A 140 -8.02 -7.25 -12.93
CA MET A 140 -7.86 -8.34 -11.96
C MET A 140 -9.21 -8.90 -11.54
N ILE A 141 -10.22 -8.04 -11.32
CA ILE A 141 -11.60 -8.46 -11.01
C ILE A 141 -12.21 -9.26 -12.17
N LYS A 142 -12.02 -8.79 -13.40
CA LYS A 142 -12.52 -9.49 -14.59
C LYS A 142 -11.90 -10.87 -14.76
N GLU A 143 -10.60 -11.01 -14.51
CA GLU A 143 -9.92 -12.30 -14.52
C GLU A 143 -10.46 -13.22 -13.44
N TYR A 144 -10.63 -12.72 -12.24
CA TYR A 144 -11.19 -13.49 -11.13
C TYR A 144 -12.60 -13.99 -11.43
N ALA A 145 -13.43 -13.14 -12.05
CA ALA A 145 -14.80 -13.51 -12.39
C ALA A 145 -14.91 -14.60 -13.48
N LYS A 146 -13.83 -14.84 -14.25
CA LYS A 146 -13.79 -15.90 -15.26
C LYS A 146 -13.43 -17.28 -14.68
N THR A 147 -12.92 -17.29 -13.46
CA THR A 147 -12.60 -18.54 -12.76
C THR A 147 -13.76 -18.99 -11.89
#